data_f22be2251f433a726d69b00c187da4fa
#
_entry.id   f22be2251f433a726d69b00c187da4fa
#
_cell.length_a   1.000
_cell.length_b   1.000
_cell.length_c   1.000
_cell.angle_alpha   90.00
_cell.angle_beta   90.00
_cell.angle_gamma   90.00
#
_symmetry.space_group_name_H-M   'P 1'
#
loop_
_entity.id
_entity.type
_entity.pdbx_description
1 polymer ?
#
loop_
_entity_poly.entity_id
_entity_poly.type
_entity_poly.pdbx_seq_one_letter_code
_entity_poly.pdbx_strand_id
1 'polypeptide(L)'
;MTATWVPDYESTITDRLAKAGAVLIGKLNLLEFAMGSGVVSGFGPARNPWDLSRSPSGSSSGSGAALAAHMVPLSIGTDTGGSIRGPAAFCGIVGLKQTYGRVSRHGVTTLAWTLDHAGPMTRTVADAAAMLQIIAGADPRDASCTADPVPNYLAQLTPDLKGLRVGVPKRHFTEGAPEEIERAYRAALDTMKQLGATLVDVDVPHAQYAGSAGWVVAMAEAAQFHETRLRDTPQLFDPVIR
;
A
#
# COMPACT_ATOMS: atom_id res chain seq x y z
N MET A 1 -0.84 14.83 -17.83
CA MET A 1 -2.23 14.64 -18.29
C MET A 1 -3.25 15.18 -17.29
N THR A 2 -3.16 14.88 -16.02
CA THR A 2 -4.14 15.26 -14.99
C THR A 2 -3.72 16.42 -14.09
N ALA A 3 -2.67 17.17 -14.47
CA ALA A 3 -2.10 18.24 -13.64
C ALA A 3 -3.09 19.36 -13.27
N THR A 4 -4.06 19.61 -14.14
CA THR A 4 -5.09 20.63 -13.95
C THR A 4 -6.47 20.04 -13.65
N TRP A 5 -6.58 18.71 -13.57
CA TRP A 5 -7.85 18.07 -13.28
C TRP A 5 -8.20 18.17 -11.80
N VAL A 6 -9.36 18.73 -11.54
CA VAL A 6 -9.96 18.79 -10.20
C VAL A 6 -11.19 17.89 -10.22
N PRO A 7 -11.22 16.82 -9.39
CA PRO A 7 -12.40 15.97 -9.33
C PRO A 7 -13.61 16.73 -8.81
N ASP A 8 -14.77 16.44 -9.36
CA ASP A 8 -16.08 16.96 -8.95
C ASP A 8 -16.82 16.03 -7.98
N TYR A 9 -16.12 15.02 -7.47
CA TYR A 9 -16.62 14.04 -6.52
C TYR A 9 -15.60 13.72 -5.43
N GLU A 10 -16.09 13.26 -4.28
CA GLU A 10 -15.27 12.79 -3.17
C GLU A 10 -15.06 11.29 -3.24
N SER A 11 -13.86 10.85 -2.88
CA SER A 11 -13.62 9.43 -2.64
C SER A 11 -14.30 8.98 -1.34
N THR A 12 -14.69 7.71 -1.28
CA THR A 12 -15.25 7.14 -0.04
C THR A 12 -14.28 7.28 1.13
N ILE A 13 -12.99 7.19 0.87
CA ILE A 13 -11.96 7.32 1.90
C ILE A 13 -11.93 8.73 2.47
N THR A 14 -11.87 9.75 1.62
CA THR A 14 -11.84 11.16 2.05
C THR A 14 -13.12 11.55 2.78
N ASP A 15 -14.28 11.12 2.28
CA ASP A 15 -15.59 11.34 2.91
C ASP A 15 -15.65 10.73 4.33
N ARG A 16 -15.22 9.46 4.48
CA ARG A 16 -15.20 8.78 5.79
C ARG A 16 -14.24 9.44 6.77
N LEU A 17 -13.06 9.82 6.30
CA LEU A 17 -12.08 10.52 7.13
C LEU A 17 -12.58 11.89 7.57
N ALA A 18 -13.17 12.67 6.67
CA ALA A 18 -13.75 13.97 7.00
C ALA A 18 -14.89 13.85 8.03
N LYS A 19 -15.79 12.86 7.87
CA LYS A 19 -16.86 12.55 8.84
C LYS A 19 -16.32 12.14 10.22
N ALA A 20 -15.13 11.55 10.26
CA ALA A 20 -14.45 11.23 11.51
C ALA A 20 -13.66 12.42 12.11
N GLY A 21 -13.71 13.60 11.49
CA GLY A 21 -13.04 14.81 11.97
C GLY A 21 -11.60 14.99 11.50
N ALA A 22 -11.13 14.17 10.54
CA ALA A 22 -9.81 14.35 9.96
C ALA A 22 -9.78 15.58 9.05
N VAL A 23 -8.66 16.30 9.07
CA VAL A 23 -8.43 17.47 8.21
C VAL A 23 -7.52 17.06 7.05
N LEU A 24 -8.03 17.13 5.82
CA LEU A 24 -7.24 16.91 4.62
C LEU A 24 -6.40 18.16 4.33
N ILE A 25 -5.09 18.03 4.43
CA ILE A 25 -4.16 19.17 4.23
C ILE A 25 -3.52 19.20 2.84
N GLY A 26 -3.66 18.15 2.06
CA GLY A 26 -3.14 18.11 0.69
C GLY A 26 -3.01 16.70 0.12
N LYS A 27 -2.45 16.66 -1.09
CA LYS A 27 -2.07 15.43 -1.79
C LYS A 27 -0.55 15.27 -1.74
N LEU A 28 -0.10 14.03 -1.66
CA LEU A 28 1.30 13.68 -1.60
C LEU A 28 1.81 13.18 -2.95
N ASN A 29 3.11 13.25 -3.16
CA ASN A 29 3.74 12.81 -4.40
C ASN A 29 3.51 11.30 -4.61
N LEU A 30 3.30 10.92 -5.85
CA LEU A 30 2.97 9.57 -6.29
C LEU A 30 3.67 9.32 -7.62
N LEU A 31 4.11 8.09 -7.87
CA LEU A 31 4.55 7.72 -9.22
C LEU A 31 3.34 7.78 -10.16
N GLU A 32 3.58 8.18 -11.40
CA GLU A 32 2.52 8.41 -12.40
C GLU A 32 1.62 7.17 -12.53
N PHE A 33 0.32 7.35 -12.37
CA PHE A 33 -0.71 6.29 -12.38
C PHE A 33 -0.42 5.12 -11.44
N ALA A 34 0.30 5.35 -10.34
CA ALA A 34 0.73 4.34 -9.39
C ALA A 34 1.63 3.24 -10.00
N MET A 35 2.27 3.51 -11.15
CA MET A 35 3.06 2.58 -11.93
C MET A 35 4.54 2.95 -11.96
N GLY A 36 5.39 1.98 -12.28
CA GLY A 36 6.83 2.17 -12.44
C GLY A 36 7.64 1.89 -11.17
N SER A 37 8.94 1.77 -11.40
CA SER A 37 9.95 1.61 -10.34
C SER A 37 10.82 2.86 -10.31
N GLY A 38 10.80 3.61 -9.25
CA GLY A 38 11.81 4.62 -9.06
C GLY A 38 11.33 6.06 -8.98
N VAL A 39 11.55 6.91 -10.00
CA VAL A 39 11.51 8.36 -9.85
C VAL A 39 10.54 9.09 -10.78
N VAL A 40 9.66 8.36 -11.45
CA VAL A 40 8.76 8.95 -12.44
C VAL A 40 7.58 9.66 -11.74
N SER A 41 7.66 10.96 -11.69
CA SER A 41 6.57 11.83 -11.23
C SER A 41 6.67 13.18 -11.93
N GLY A 42 5.55 13.70 -12.39
CA GLY A 42 5.47 15.03 -12.98
C GLY A 42 5.85 16.18 -12.02
N PHE A 43 5.99 15.88 -10.72
CA PHE A 43 6.37 16.85 -9.68
C PHE A 43 7.79 16.64 -9.16
N GLY A 44 8.59 15.84 -9.86
CA GLY A 44 9.93 15.44 -9.42
C GLY A 44 9.92 14.28 -8.41
N PRO A 45 11.09 13.73 -8.09
CA PRO A 45 11.20 12.56 -7.23
C PRO A 45 10.99 12.92 -5.76
N ALA A 46 10.20 12.10 -5.05
CA ALA A 46 10.27 12.06 -3.60
C ALA A 46 11.62 11.46 -3.16
N ARG A 47 12.14 11.90 -2.02
CA ARG A 47 13.41 11.43 -1.45
C ARG A 47 13.17 10.74 -0.11
N ASN A 48 13.99 9.72 0.19
CA ASN A 48 13.91 9.05 1.47
C ASN A 48 14.46 9.98 2.56
N PRO A 49 13.69 10.31 3.61
CA PRO A 49 14.14 11.22 4.66
C PRO A 49 15.34 10.71 5.47
N TRP A 50 15.59 9.41 5.48
CA TRP A 50 16.76 8.81 6.15
C TRP A 50 18.05 9.01 5.37
N ASP A 51 17.95 9.08 4.02
CA ASP A 51 19.07 9.34 3.11
C ASP A 51 18.50 9.96 1.83
N LEU A 52 18.70 11.26 1.64
CA LEU A 52 18.15 12.01 0.50
C LEU A 52 18.72 11.58 -0.86
N SER A 53 19.79 10.80 -0.89
CA SER A 53 20.31 10.20 -2.13
C SER A 53 19.53 8.97 -2.57
N ARG A 54 18.69 8.40 -1.70
CA ARG A 54 17.93 7.16 -1.91
C ARG A 54 16.47 7.42 -2.20
N SER A 55 15.86 6.45 -2.88
CA SER A 55 14.42 6.41 -3.13
C SER A 55 13.66 6.00 -1.86
N PRO A 56 12.49 6.59 -1.59
CA PRO A 56 11.56 6.08 -0.57
C PRO A 56 10.76 4.87 -1.05
N SER A 57 11.12 4.24 -2.19
CA SER A 57 10.28 3.29 -2.91
C SER A 57 9.02 3.95 -3.50
N GLY A 58 8.10 3.14 -4.04
CA GLY A 58 6.87 3.62 -4.69
C GLY A 58 5.79 2.54 -4.75
N SER A 59 4.63 2.91 -5.33
CA SER A 59 4.26 4.21 -5.92
C SER A 59 3.84 5.28 -4.92
N SER A 60 3.44 4.96 -3.68
CA SER A 60 3.06 5.91 -2.61
C SER A 60 4.28 6.56 -1.97
N SER A 61 5.20 7.06 -2.80
CA SER A 61 6.52 7.58 -2.40
C SER A 61 6.43 8.77 -1.45
N GLY A 62 5.56 9.75 -1.76
CA GLY A 62 5.34 10.91 -0.92
C GLY A 62 4.68 10.58 0.41
N SER A 63 3.78 9.59 0.44
CA SER A 63 3.15 9.12 1.69
C SER A 63 4.19 8.56 2.66
N GLY A 64 5.09 7.69 2.16
CA GLY A 64 6.19 7.16 2.96
C GLY A 64 7.13 8.24 3.47
N ALA A 65 7.57 9.12 2.57
CA ALA A 65 8.51 10.20 2.90
C ALA A 65 7.91 11.20 3.90
N ALA A 66 6.67 11.66 3.69
CA ALA A 66 6.04 12.65 4.58
C ALA A 66 5.83 12.13 6.00
N LEU A 67 5.46 10.85 6.16
CA LEU A 67 5.30 10.21 7.46
C LEU A 67 6.65 10.05 8.18
N ALA A 68 7.68 9.57 7.48
CA ALA A 68 9.02 9.41 8.04
C ALA A 68 9.66 10.75 8.40
N ALA A 69 9.37 11.81 7.65
CA ALA A 69 9.80 13.18 7.96
C ALA A 69 8.92 13.87 9.01
N HIS A 70 7.94 13.19 9.60
CA HIS A 70 7.00 13.76 10.59
C HIS A 70 6.19 14.97 10.09
N MET A 71 6.00 15.12 8.79
CA MET A 71 5.22 16.21 8.21
C MET A 71 3.72 16.03 8.43
N VAL A 72 3.25 14.78 8.48
CA VAL A 72 1.85 14.41 8.73
C VAL A 72 1.78 13.22 9.69
N PRO A 73 0.72 13.09 10.51
CA PRO A 73 0.51 11.92 11.36
C PRO A 73 -0.02 10.70 10.60
N LEU A 74 -0.85 10.92 9.58
CA LEU A 74 -1.59 9.92 8.83
C LEU A 74 -1.49 10.20 7.34
N SER A 75 -1.51 9.15 6.53
CA SER A 75 -1.58 9.25 5.08
C SER A 75 -2.29 8.02 4.50
N ILE A 76 -2.83 8.18 3.30
CA ILE A 76 -3.32 7.09 2.47
C ILE A 76 -2.25 6.74 1.43
N GLY A 77 -2.08 5.45 1.20
CA GLY A 77 -1.37 4.91 0.06
C GLY A 77 -2.26 3.99 -0.76
N THR A 78 -1.77 3.58 -1.93
CA THR A 78 -2.37 2.52 -2.75
C THR A 78 -1.38 1.39 -2.93
N ASP A 79 -1.86 0.17 -3.13
CA ASP A 79 -1.04 -1.03 -3.27
C ASP A 79 -1.67 -2.00 -4.28
N THR A 80 -1.03 -2.18 -5.39
CA THR A 80 -1.37 -3.15 -6.42
C THR A 80 -0.37 -4.30 -6.40
N GLY A 81 0.92 -3.99 -6.31
CA GLY A 81 2.03 -4.96 -6.25
C GLY A 81 3.03 -4.68 -5.11
N GLY A 82 2.70 -3.83 -4.13
CA GLY A 82 3.60 -3.46 -3.03
C GLY A 82 3.63 -1.98 -2.70
N SER A 83 2.81 -1.15 -3.34
CA SER A 83 2.97 0.31 -3.31
C SER A 83 2.57 1.03 -2.01
N ILE A 84 2.00 0.34 -1.02
CA ILE A 84 1.93 0.74 0.40
C ILE A 84 3.12 0.15 1.15
N ARG A 85 3.32 -1.17 1.02
CA ARG A 85 4.26 -1.96 1.80
C ARG A 85 5.72 -1.61 1.50
N GLY A 86 6.05 -1.38 0.23
CA GLY A 86 7.38 -0.97 -0.19
C GLY A 86 7.81 0.36 0.43
N PRO A 87 7.09 1.47 0.19
CA PRO A 87 7.41 2.74 0.84
C PRO A 87 7.43 2.67 2.38
N ALA A 88 6.54 1.87 2.98
CA ALA A 88 6.56 1.68 4.42
C ALA A 88 7.86 1.02 4.91
N ALA A 89 8.29 -0.04 4.23
CA ALA A 89 9.54 -0.73 4.57
C ALA A 89 10.78 0.16 4.37
N PHE A 90 10.84 0.91 3.25
CA PHE A 90 11.98 1.78 2.93
C PHE A 90 12.06 3.02 3.83
N CYS A 91 10.92 3.51 4.33
CA CYS A 91 10.86 4.71 5.16
C CYS A 91 10.74 4.41 6.66
N GLY A 92 10.66 3.14 7.08
CA GLY A 92 10.58 2.75 8.49
C GLY A 92 9.27 3.16 9.15
N ILE A 93 8.16 3.03 8.44
CA ILE A 93 6.81 3.33 8.92
C ILE A 93 5.89 2.11 8.82
N VAL A 94 4.66 2.22 9.29
CA VAL A 94 3.63 1.18 9.14
C VAL A 94 2.83 1.42 7.87
N GLY A 95 2.78 0.41 6.99
CA GLY A 95 1.93 0.40 5.80
C GLY A 95 1.04 -0.83 5.81
N LEU A 96 -0.26 -0.63 5.85
CA LEU A 96 -1.23 -1.71 5.93
C LEU A 96 -1.98 -1.90 4.61
N LYS A 97 -1.64 -2.99 3.91
CA LYS A 97 -2.45 -3.51 2.82
C LYS A 97 -3.42 -4.55 3.38
N GLN A 98 -4.64 -4.15 3.58
CA GLN A 98 -5.72 -5.00 4.08
C GLN A 98 -6.19 -6.00 3.01
N THR A 99 -7.12 -6.88 3.36
CA THR A 99 -7.80 -7.79 2.44
C THR A 99 -8.50 -7.02 1.33
N TYR A 100 -8.46 -7.55 0.10
CA TYR A 100 -9.15 -6.97 -1.06
C TYR A 100 -10.64 -6.76 -0.77
N GLY A 101 -11.17 -5.62 -1.20
CA GLY A 101 -12.56 -5.24 -0.97
C GLY A 101 -12.86 -4.73 0.45
N ARG A 102 -11.89 -4.70 1.38
CA ARG A 102 -12.12 -4.21 2.74
C ARG A 102 -12.29 -2.71 2.84
N VAL A 103 -11.65 -1.96 1.95
CA VAL A 103 -11.75 -0.51 1.79
C VAL A 103 -12.20 -0.21 0.39
N SER A 104 -13.20 0.66 0.25
CA SER A 104 -13.72 1.08 -1.05
C SER A 104 -12.66 1.80 -1.88
N ARG A 105 -12.61 1.49 -3.16
CA ARG A 105 -11.78 2.16 -4.15
C ARG A 105 -12.53 3.25 -4.93
N HIS A 106 -13.80 3.52 -4.57
CA HIS A 106 -14.55 4.61 -5.20
C HIS A 106 -13.80 5.94 -5.03
N GLY A 107 -13.54 6.60 -6.14
CA GLY A 107 -12.75 7.84 -6.19
C GLY A 107 -11.24 7.66 -6.20
N VAL A 108 -10.74 6.42 -6.27
CA VAL A 108 -9.33 6.09 -6.47
C VAL A 108 -9.09 5.79 -7.95
N THR A 109 -8.11 6.45 -8.57
CA THR A 109 -7.74 6.16 -9.97
C THR A 109 -7.20 4.74 -10.07
N THR A 110 -7.78 3.95 -10.96
CA THR A 110 -7.43 2.55 -11.13
C THR A 110 -6.08 2.38 -11.83
N LEU A 111 -5.25 1.47 -11.28
CA LEU A 111 -4.15 0.84 -11.99
C LEU A 111 -4.58 -0.56 -12.47
N ALA A 112 -5.00 -1.42 -11.54
CA ALA A 112 -5.48 -2.76 -11.84
C ALA A 112 -6.66 -3.12 -10.93
N TRP A 113 -7.87 -3.18 -11.49
CA TRP A 113 -9.09 -3.28 -10.69
C TRP A 113 -9.24 -4.57 -9.88
N THR A 114 -8.54 -5.66 -10.24
CA THR A 114 -8.53 -6.90 -9.46
C THR A 114 -7.45 -6.93 -8.39
N LEU A 115 -6.48 -6.01 -8.41
CA LEU A 115 -5.31 -5.99 -7.53
C LEU A 115 -5.22 -4.77 -6.63
N ASP A 116 -5.85 -3.65 -7.02
CA ASP A 116 -5.71 -2.37 -6.32
C ASP A 116 -6.31 -2.41 -4.92
N HIS A 117 -5.55 -1.84 -3.98
CA HIS A 117 -5.97 -1.55 -2.62
C HIS A 117 -5.68 -0.08 -2.31
N ALA A 118 -6.47 0.51 -1.44
CA ALA A 118 -6.15 1.79 -0.82
C ALA A 118 -6.19 1.61 0.70
N GLY A 119 -5.15 2.02 1.40
CA GLY A 119 -5.02 1.68 2.81
C GLY A 119 -4.17 2.64 3.63
N PRO A 120 -4.16 2.45 4.97
CA PRO A 120 -3.45 3.29 5.90
C PRO A 120 -1.94 3.22 5.76
N MET A 121 -1.31 4.39 5.82
CA MET A 121 0.12 4.55 6.10
C MET A 121 0.27 5.46 7.31
N THR A 122 1.00 5.02 8.32
CA THR A 122 1.08 5.67 9.64
C THR A 122 2.43 5.40 10.29
N ARG A 123 2.70 6.02 11.45
CA ARG A 123 3.93 5.72 12.21
C ARG A 123 3.75 4.60 13.23
N THR A 124 2.52 4.33 13.68
CA THR A 124 2.25 3.27 14.66
C THR A 124 1.19 2.29 14.17
N VAL A 125 1.22 1.06 14.69
CA VAL A 125 0.20 0.04 14.38
C VAL A 125 -1.18 0.47 14.92
N ALA A 126 -1.23 1.14 16.06
CA ALA A 126 -2.47 1.65 16.63
C ALA A 126 -3.14 2.68 15.71
N ASP A 127 -2.36 3.62 15.15
CA ASP A 127 -2.87 4.60 14.18
C ASP A 127 -3.38 3.90 12.90
N ALA A 128 -2.68 2.87 12.43
CA ALA A 128 -3.12 2.09 11.26
C ALA A 128 -4.44 1.38 11.53
N ALA A 129 -4.61 0.80 12.72
CA ALA A 129 -5.85 0.15 13.14
C ALA A 129 -6.99 1.16 13.26
N ALA A 130 -6.75 2.32 13.89
CA ALA A 130 -7.72 3.41 14.02
C ALA A 130 -8.17 3.91 12.64
N MET A 131 -7.22 4.15 11.74
CA MET A 131 -7.51 4.62 10.40
C MET A 131 -8.28 3.58 9.57
N LEU A 132 -7.88 2.30 9.64
CA LEU A 132 -8.63 1.22 8.99
C LEU A 132 -10.04 1.10 9.54
N GLN A 133 -10.24 1.28 10.85
CA GLN A 133 -11.56 1.28 11.49
C GLN A 133 -12.51 2.29 10.85
N ILE A 134 -11.99 3.45 10.45
CA ILE A 134 -12.76 4.54 9.85
C ILE A 134 -13.04 4.27 8.37
N ILE A 135 -12.03 3.85 7.60
CA ILE A 135 -12.13 3.77 6.13
C ILE A 135 -12.70 2.44 5.62
N ALA A 136 -12.72 1.37 6.44
CA ALA A 136 -13.25 0.05 6.07
C ALA A 136 -14.78 0.01 6.00
N GLY A 137 -15.31 -1.00 5.33
CA GLY A 137 -16.74 -1.33 5.28
C GLY A 137 -17.38 -1.11 3.92
N ALA A 138 -18.60 -1.62 3.77
CA ALA A 138 -19.35 -1.66 2.52
C ALA A 138 -19.52 -0.29 1.86
N ASP A 139 -19.44 -0.28 0.54
CA ASP A 139 -19.76 0.88 -0.29
C ASP A 139 -20.45 0.40 -1.57
N PRO A 140 -21.71 0.76 -1.79
CA PRO A 140 -22.44 0.36 -3.00
C PRO A 140 -21.88 0.94 -4.31
N ARG A 141 -20.99 1.95 -4.22
CA ARG A 141 -20.32 2.55 -5.37
C ARG A 141 -19.07 1.76 -5.82
N ASP A 142 -18.62 0.80 -5.02
CA ASP A 142 -17.54 -0.13 -5.36
C ASP A 142 -18.04 -1.57 -5.26
N ALA A 143 -18.35 -2.18 -6.39
CA ALA A 143 -18.88 -3.54 -6.46
C ALA A 143 -17.93 -4.61 -5.91
N SER A 144 -16.65 -4.31 -5.75
CA SER A 144 -15.67 -5.21 -5.13
C SER A 144 -15.63 -5.11 -3.60
N CYS A 145 -16.31 -4.11 -3.02
CA CYS A 145 -16.28 -3.87 -1.59
C CYS A 145 -17.09 -4.91 -0.83
N THR A 146 -16.48 -5.56 0.17
CA THR A 146 -17.19 -6.56 0.99
C THR A 146 -18.20 -5.93 1.92
N ALA A 147 -19.33 -6.62 2.11
CA ALA A 147 -20.36 -6.25 3.08
C ALA A 147 -20.07 -6.77 4.50
N ASP A 148 -18.97 -7.48 4.72
CA ASP A 148 -18.63 -8.03 6.03
C ASP A 148 -18.52 -6.93 7.08
N PRO A 149 -19.02 -7.17 8.30
CA PRO A 149 -18.92 -6.20 9.40
C PRO A 149 -17.49 -5.73 9.65
N VAL A 150 -17.33 -4.48 10.02
CA VAL A 150 -16.04 -3.92 10.43
C VAL A 150 -15.82 -4.24 11.91
N PRO A 151 -14.84 -5.10 12.25
CA PRO A 151 -14.55 -5.40 13.64
C PRO A 151 -13.87 -4.20 14.31
N ASN A 152 -13.84 -4.18 15.63
CA ASN A 152 -13.06 -3.19 16.35
C ASN A 152 -11.59 -3.56 16.33
N TYR A 153 -10.85 -3.07 15.33
CA TYR A 153 -9.43 -3.38 15.13
C TYR A 153 -8.56 -2.91 16.31
N LEU A 154 -8.87 -1.75 16.89
CA LEU A 154 -8.12 -1.23 18.05
C LEU A 154 -8.25 -2.13 19.27
N ALA A 155 -9.46 -2.63 19.54
CA ALA A 155 -9.70 -3.52 20.69
C ALA A 155 -9.05 -4.90 20.50
N GLN A 156 -8.66 -5.27 19.29
CA GLN A 156 -7.99 -6.54 18.99
C GLN A 156 -6.45 -6.48 19.08
N LEU A 157 -5.88 -5.30 19.26
CA LEU A 157 -4.45 -5.16 19.44
C LEU A 157 -4.02 -5.74 20.79
N THR A 158 -3.16 -6.73 20.77
CA THR A 158 -2.63 -7.39 21.96
C THR A 158 -1.14 -7.72 21.76
N PRO A 159 -0.31 -7.59 22.79
CA PRO A 159 1.05 -8.11 22.76
C PRO A 159 1.11 -9.62 23.02
N ASP A 160 0.03 -10.28 23.47
CA ASP A 160 -0.02 -11.71 23.72
C ASP A 160 -0.35 -12.46 22.43
N LEU A 161 0.62 -13.25 21.94
CA LEU A 161 0.51 -14.08 20.74
C LEU A 161 0.33 -15.57 21.07
N LYS A 162 -0.01 -15.91 22.31
CA LYS A 162 -0.28 -17.30 22.71
C LYS A 162 -1.36 -17.94 21.83
N GLY A 163 -1.06 -19.13 21.32
CA GLY A 163 -1.95 -19.87 20.44
C GLY A 163 -1.91 -19.44 18.96
N LEU A 164 -1.25 -18.36 18.63
CA LEU A 164 -1.03 -17.97 17.24
C LEU A 164 0.04 -18.86 16.60
N ARG A 165 -0.30 -19.45 15.45
CA ARG A 165 0.64 -20.17 14.62
C ARG A 165 1.11 -19.25 13.49
N VAL A 166 2.42 -19.01 13.40
CA VAL A 166 3.04 -18.17 12.35
C VAL A 166 3.76 -19.07 11.37
N GLY A 167 3.30 -19.08 10.12
CA GLY A 167 3.97 -19.79 9.03
C GLY A 167 5.23 -19.06 8.60
N VAL A 168 6.35 -19.79 8.60
CA VAL A 168 7.64 -19.30 8.11
C VAL A 168 7.92 -19.96 6.76
N PRO A 169 7.83 -19.22 5.65
CA PRO A 169 8.07 -19.80 4.33
C PRO A 169 9.55 -20.18 4.15
N LYS A 170 9.77 -21.37 3.59
CA LYS A 170 11.13 -21.93 3.40
C LYS A 170 11.84 -21.35 2.17
N ARG A 171 11.10 -20.89 1.18
CA ARG A 171 11.62 -20.49 -0.13
C ARG A 171 10.90 -19.25 -0.67
N HIS A 172 11.54 -18.53 -1.59
CA HIS A 172 11.00 -17.45 -2.43
C HIS A 172 10.73 -16.10 -1.75
N PHE A 173 10.80 -16.00 -0.42
CA PHE A 173 10.45 -14.75 0.27
C PHE A 173 11.65 -13.98 0.82
N THR A 174 12.73 -14.69 1.20
CA THR A 174 13.95 -14.08 1.74
C THR A 174 15.20 -14.42 0.95
N GLU A 175 15.10 -15.29 -0.05
CA GLU A 175 16.24 -15.71 -0.87
C GLU A 175 16.86 -14.51 -1.60
N GLY A 176 18.16 -14.31 -1.39
CA GLY A 176 18.91 -13.20 -1.98
C GLY A 176 18.72 -11.85 -1.28
N ALA A 177 18.01 -11.82 -0.14
CA ALA A 177 17.93 -10.62 0.68
C ALA A 177 19.32 -10.27 1.26
N PRO A 178 19.67 -8.98 1.39
CA PRO A 178 20.87 -8.58 2.12
C PRO A 178 20.88 -9.12 3.55
N GLU A 179 22.06 -9.42 4.07
CA GLU A 179 22.23 -10.02 5.41
C GLU A 179 21.56 -9.18 6.52
N GLU A 180 21.58 -7.86 6.40
CA GLU A 180 20.92 -6.95 7.34
C GLU A 180 19.41 -7.14 7.37
N ILE A 181 18.78 -7.40 6.21
CA ILE A 181 17.35 -7.68 6.10
C ILE A 181 17.03 -9.05 6.69
N GLU A 182 17.85 -10.06 6.41
CA GLU A 182 17.66 -11.38 7.00
C GLU A 182 17.78 -11.35 8.53
N ARG A 183 18.74 -10.59 9.09
CA ARG A 183 18.87 -10.40 10.54
C ARG A 183 17.62 -9.77 11.14
N ALA A 184 17.10 -8.70 10.51
CA ALA A 184 15.87 -8.03 10.97
C ALA A 184 14.67 -8.98 10.93
N TYR A 185 14.55 -9.77 9.87
CA TYR A 185 13.49 -10.77 9.73
C TYR A 185 13.57 -11.84 10.85
N ARG A 186 14.76 -12.40 11.09
CA ARG A 186 14.98 -13.38 12.18
C ARG A 186 14.66 -12.77 13.55
N ALA A 187 15.11 -11.55 13.82
CA ALA A 187 14.80 -10.86 15.07
C ALA A 187 13.30 -10.64 15.28
N ALA A 188 12.56 -10.34 14.21
CA ALA A 188 11.10 -10.24 14.27
C ALA A 188 10.44 -11.59 14.60
N LEU A 189 10.90 -12.69 14.00
CA LEU A 189 10.41 -14.04 14.31
C LEU A 189 10.71 -14.44 15.77
N ASP A 190 11.91 -14.13 16.27
CA ASP A 190 12.29 -14.37 17.67
C ASP A 190 11.40 -13.57 18.63
N THR A 191 11.10 -12.33 18.30
CA THR A 191 10.15 -11.50 19.07
C THR A 191 8.76 -12.12 19.10
N MET A 192 8.23 -12.57 17.97
CA MET A 192 6.93 -13.25 17.91
C MET A 192 6.90 -14.50 18.78
N LYS A 193 7.99 -15.30 18.77
CA LYS A 193 8.14 -16.48 19.61
C LYS A 193 8.18 -16.13 21.10
N GLN A 194 8.91 -15.07 21.47
CA GLN A 194 8.95 -14.58 22.86
C GLN A 194 7.57 -14.10 23.34
N LEU A 195 6.74 -13.54 22.45
CA LEU A 195 5.37 -13.14 22.73
C LEU A 195 4.38 -14.32 22.75
N GLY A 196 4.84 -15.55 22.55
CA GLY A 196 4.06 -16.77 22.69
C GLY A 196 3.56 -17.41 21.39
N ALA A 197 3.93 -16.88 20.22
CA ALA A 197 3.59 -17.51 18.95
C ALA A 197 4.37 -18.81 18.72
N THR A 198 3.75 -19.75 18.00
CA THR A 198 4.39 -20.96 17.49
C THR A 198 4.81 -20.77 16.05
N LEU A 199 6.11 -20.82 15.78
CA LEU A 199 6.62 -20.75 14.41
C LEU A 199 6.51 -22.13 13.74
N VAL A 200 5.98 -22.16 12.52
CA VAL A 200 5.77 -23.39 11.74
C VAL A 200 6.35 -23.20 10.35
N ASP A 201 7.26 -24.06 9.95
CA ASP A 201 7.75 -24.09 8.58
C ASP A 201 6.60 -24.39 7.60
N VAL A 202 6.50 -23.57 6.56
CA VAL A 202 5.48 -23.74 5.54
C VAL A 202 6.10 -23.72 4.14
N ASP A 203 5.49 -24.45 3.21
CA ASP A 203 5.72 -24.29 1.79
C ASP A 203 4.50 -23.59 1.19
N VAL A 204 4.76 -22.53 0.39
CA VAL A 204 3.70 -21.79 -0.31
C VAL A 204 3.72 -22.24 -1.76
N PRO A 205 2.78 -23.11 -2.18
CA PRO A 205 2.77 -23.62 -3.55
C PRO A 205 2.69 -22.49 -4.56
N HIS A 206 3.47 -22.60 -5.64
CA HIS A 206 3.47 -21.64 -6.75
C HIS A 206 3.95 -20.22 -6.43
N ALA A 207 4.52 -19.95 -5.25
CA ALA A 207 5.02 -18.63 -4.87
C ALA A 207 5.99 -18.04 -5.89
N GLN A 208 6.80 -18.89 -6.54
CA GLN A 208 7.75 -18.49 -7.59
C GLN A 208 7.11 -17.81 -8.81
N TYR A 209 5.82 -18.04 -9.07
CA TYR A 209 5.11 -17.45 -10.20
C TYR A 209 4.34 -16.17 -9.83
N ALA A 210 4.16 -15.89 -8.55
CA ALA A 210 3.28 -14.83 -8.07
C ALA A 210 3.67 -13.44 -8.62
N GLY A 211 4.98 -13.13 -8.63
CA GLY A 211 5.47 -11.85 -9.16
C GLY A 211 5.16 -11.66 -10.63
N SER A 212 5.51 -12.65 -11.47
CA SER A 212 5.29 -12.58 -12.92
C SER A 212 3.80 -12.59 -13.27
N ALA A 213 3.01 -13.44 -12.63
CA ALA A 213 1.56 -13.49 -12.83
C ALA A 213 0.89 -12.16 -12.45
N GLY A 214 1.22 -11.63 -11.28
CA GLY A 214 0.68 -10.34 -10.81
C GLY A 214 1.05 -9.19 -11.74
N TRP A 215 2.28 -9.19 -12.27
CA TRP A 215 2.71 -8.17 -13.22
C TRP A 215 1.93 -8.24 -14.54
N VAL A 216 1.74 -9.42 -15.11
CA VAL A 216 0.97 -9.60 -16.35
C VAL A 216 -0.47 -9.10 -16.17
N VAL A 217 -1.12 -9.48 -15.06
CA VAL A 217 -2.48 -9.03 -14.76
C VAL A 217 -2.52 -7.50 -14.61
N ALA A 218 -1.61 -6.93 -13.81
CA ALA A 218 -1.56 -5.49 -13.60
C ALA A 218 -1.38 -4.70 -14.89
N MET A 219 -0.47 -5.14 -15.78
CA MET A 219 -0.23 -4.44 -17.04
C MET A 219 -1.39 -4.58 -18.03
N ALA A 220 -2.03 -5.75 -18.10
CA ALA A 220 -3.19 -5.95 -18.96
C ALA A 220 -4.37 -5.06 -18.53
N GLU A 221 -4.66 -5.01 -17.23
CA GLU A 221 -5.73 -4.19 -16.68
C GLU A 221 -5.42 -2.69 -16.80
N ALA A 222 -4.17 -2.27 -16.56
CA ALA A 222 -3.74 -0.89 -16.75
C ALA A 222 -3.89 -0.45 -18.21
N ALA A 223 -3.43 -1.28 -19.15
CA ALA A 223 -3.55 -1.01 -20.58
C ALA A 223 -5.03 -0.87 -20.99
N GLN A 224 -5.90 -1.74 -20.51
CA GLN A 224 -7.34 -1.68 -20.78
C GLN A 224 -7.97 -0.41 -20.20
N PHE A 225 -7.64 -0.06 -18.94
CA PHE A 225 -8.19 1.14 -18.29
C PHE A 225 -7.75 2.43 -18.97
N HIS A 226 -6.51 2.48 -19.45
CA HIS A 226 -5.94 3.66 -20.10
C HIS A 226 -5.99 3.60 -21.64
N GLU A 227 -6.62 2.60 -22.26
CA GLU A 227 -6.61 2.35 -23.71
C GLU A 227 -6.88 3.61 -24.52
N THR A 228 -8.00 4.30 -24.25
CA THR A 228 -8.37 5.51 -24.98
C THR A 228 -7.32 6.61 -24.84
N ARG A 229 -6.79 6.81 -23.62
CA ARG A 229 -5.76 7.84 -23.37
C ARG A 229 -4.44 7.48 -24.06
N LEU A 230 -4.05 6.20 -23.97
CA LEU A 230 -2.83 5.71 -24.63
C LEU A 230 -2.90 5.83 -26.14
N ARG A 231 -4.07 5.58 -26.74
CA ARG A 231 -4.29 5.74 -28.18
C ARG A 231 -4.32 7.21 -28.61
N ASP A 232 -5.07 8.05 -27.89
CA ASP A 232 -5.42 9.40 -28.36
C ASP A 232 -4.36 10.45 -27.92
N THR A 233 -3.71 10.25 -26.77
CA THR A 233 -2.76 11.21 -26.20
C THR A 233 -1.53 10.55 -25.57
N PRO A 234 -0.84 9.62 -26.25
CA PRO A 234 0.30 8.87 -25.69
C PRO A 234 1.44 9.78 -25.21
N GLN A 235 1.62 10.93 -25.84
CA GLN A 235 2.66 11.92 -25.51
C GLN A 235 2.47 12.56 -24.13
N LEU A 236 1.30 12.42 -23.51
CA LEU A 236 1.02 12.94 -22.16
C LEU A 236 1.39 11.98 -21.05
N PHE A 237 1.82 10.76 -21.38
CA PHE A 237 2.38 9.79 -20.44
C PHE A 237 3.89 9.92 -20.42
N ASP A 238 4.48 9.65 -19.25
CA ASP A 238 5.92 9.42 -19.17
C ASP A 238 6.32 8.24 -20.06
N PRO A 239 7.44 8.33 -20.82
CA PRO A 239 7.88 7.26 -21.72
C PRO A 239 8.06 5.90 -21.06
N VAL A 240 8.33 5.86 -19.74
CA VAL A 240 8.49 4.60 -18.98
C VAL A 240 7.12 3.98 -18.63
N ILE A 241 6.07 4.79 -18.57
CA ILE A 241 4.71 4.35 -18.22
C ILE A 241 3.89 3.97 -19.45
N ARG A 242 4.21 4.57 -20.60
CA ARG A 242 3.51 4.43 -21.87
C ARG A 242 3.64 3.02 -22.50
#